data_46560c221428a366ed9631a01ef9b7ee
#
_entry.id   46560c221428a366ed9631a01ef9b7ee
#
_cell.length_a   1.000
_cell.length_b   1.000
_cell.length_c   1.000
_cell.angle_alpha   90.00
_cell.angle_beta   90.00
_cell.angle_gamma   90.00
#
_symmetry.space_group_name_H-M   'P 1'
#
loop_
_entity.id
_entity.type
_entity.pdbx_description
1 polymer ?
#
loop_
_entity_poly.entity_id
_entity_poly.type
_entity_poly.pdbx_seq_one_letter_code
_entity_poly.pdbx_strand_id
1 'polypeptide(L)'
;MTRRTTKQLIITLIFFFVLSGFGFLVYYLSQPALSCSDGIQNQSEEGIDCGGPCPPCQLVYIKDIEVLWTKAVASQGDFYDLVAQIKNPNPNYGSGQVSYQFEFYDSENNLISQSKDLTFILPNQTKYLLQIKIASPRPISQLKLSFNEIEWQKIEDYQPPQLFIQQKEYRLLSSQELGFSQARGILINKTNFDFDKIDIDILLLDSSRQLLAVNATEISALSAGQERDFVATWFKEITGQVAFVEVEAETNIFDPSNFLPPEKGEPEKFQEY
;
A
#
# COMPACT_ATOMS: atom_id res chain seq x y z
N MET A 1 -29.66 75.38 -0.95
CA MET A 1 -28.45 75.01 -0.20
C MET A 1 -27.42 76.11 -0.32
N THR A 2 -26.90 76.63 0.81
CA THR A 2 -25.90 77.69 0.75
C THR A 2 -24.56 77.15 0.37
N ARG A 3 -23.71 77.93 -0.31
CA ARG A 3 -22.35 77.56 -0.72
C ARG A 3 -21.51 76.99 0.43
N ARG A 4 -21.83 77.32 1.65
CA ARG A 4 -21.18 76.89 2.90
C ARG A 4 -21.55 75.44 3.27
N THR A 5 -22.83 75.09 3.14
CA THR A 5 -23.34 73.72 3.44
C THR A 5 -22.85 72.71 2.40
N THR A 6 -22.76 73.13 1.13
CA THR A 6 -22.21 72.25 0.07
C THR A 6 -20.70 71.93 0.28
N LYS A 7 -19.93 72.94 0.71
CA LYS A 7 -18.50 72.71 1.04
C LYS A 7 -18.32 71.80 2.25
N GLN A 8 -19.14 71.97 3.29
CA GLN A 8 -19.08 71.11 4.47
C GLN A 8 -19.45 69.67 4.12
N LEU A 9 -20.48 69.46 3.30
CA LEU A 9 -20.90 68.14 2.85
C LEU A 9 -19.80 67.43 2.05
N ILE A 10 -19.14 68.15 1.15
CA ILE A 10 -18.03 67.60 0.35
C ILE A 10 -16.84 67.18 1.27
N ILE A 11 -16.48 68.03 2.22
CA ILE A 11 -15.37 67.75 3.16
C ILE A 11 -15.74 66.52 4.03
N THR A 12 -16.95 66.41 4.51
CA THR A 12 -17.41 65.25 5.32
C THR A 12 -17.40 63.98 4.50
N LEU A 13 -17.82 64.01 3.22
CA LEU A 13 -17.76 62.86 2.32
C LEU A 13 -16.32 62.41 2.06
N ILE A 14 -15.43 63.36 1.77
CA ILE A 14 -14.01 63.05 1.54
C ILE A 14 -13.41 62.42 2.80
N PHE A 15 -13.68 62.96 3.98
CA PHE A 15 -13.20 62.43 5.25
C PHE A 15 -13.73 61.03 5.53
N PHE A 16 -14.98 60.76 5.22
CA PHE A 16 -15.59 59.44 5.35
C PHE A 16 -14.94 58.41 4.40
N PHE A 17 -14.71 58.79 3.14
CA PHE A 17 -14.02 57.90 2.17
C PHE A 17 -12.59 57.63 2.59
N VAL A 18 -11.86 58.61 3.11
CA VAL A 18 -10.47 58.38 3.57
C VAL A 18 -10.43 57.48 4.78
N LEU A 19 -11.33 57.66 5.76
CA LEU A 19 -11.41 56.77 6.93
C LEU A 19 -11.85 55.34 6.56
N SER A 20 -12.83 55.19 5.66
CA SER A 20 -13.27 53.89 5.19
C SER A 20 -12.15 53.17 4.40
N GLY A 21 -11.45 53.91 3.55
CA GLY A 21 -10.33 53.38 2.80
C GLY A 21 -9.17 52.95 3.71
N PHE A 22 -8.86 53.76 4.73
CA PHE A 22 -7.83 53.40 5.72
C PHE A 22 -8.26 52.18 6.56
N GLY A 23 -9.49 52.14 7.02
CA GLY A 23 -10.02 50.98 7.75
C GLY A 23 -10.00 49.70 6.92
N PHE A 24 -10.36 49.79 5.62
CA PHE A 24 -10.27 48.66 4.70
C PHE A 24 -8.84 48.21 4.48
N LEU A 25 -7.90 49.17 4.33
CA LEU A 25 -6.49 48.85 4.16
C LEU A 25 -5.92 48.15 5.40
N VAL A 26 -6.23 48.64 6.61
CA VAL A 26 -5.81 48.03 7.87
C VAL A 26 -6.40 46.59 7.99
N TYR A 27 -7.68 46.44 7.68
CA TYR A 27 -8.33 45.14 7.67
C TYR A 27 -7.63 44.17 6.68
N TYR A 28 -7.35 44.61 5.47
CA TYR A 28 -6.70 43.79 4.44
C TYR A 28 -5.26 43.38 4.82
N LEU A 29 -4.51 44.31 5.42
CA LEU A 29 -3.12 44.02 5.88
C LEU A 29 -3.08 43.22 7.19
N SER A 30 -4.20 43.17 7.93
CA SER A 30 -4.29 42.37 9.16
C SER A 30 -4.76 40.94 8.93
N GLN A 31 -5.13 40.58 7.69
CA GLN A 31 -5.47 39.18 7.37
C GLN A 31 -4.23 38.31 7.53
N PRO A 32 -4.29 37.25 8.36
CA PRO A 32 -3.20 36.32 8.49
C PRO A 32 -2.88 35.71 7.11
N ALA A 33 -1.60 35.48 6.84
CA ALA A 33 -1.17 34.77 5.65
C ALA A 33 -1.81 33.37 5.62
N LEU A 34 -2.14 32.88 4.41
CA LEU A 34 -2.62 31.53 4.21
C LEU A 34 -1.63 30.55 4.84
N SER A 35 -2.03 29.86 5.90
CA SER A 35 -1.22 28.86 6.57
C SER A 35 -2.06 27.59 6.78
N CYS A 36 -1.63 26.49 6.18
CA CYS A 36 -2.26 25.19 6.34
C CYS A 36 -1.59 24.36 7.45
N SER A 37 -0.99 25.02 8.44
CA SER A 37 -0.26 24.36 9.53
C SER A 37 -0.17 25.24 10.78
N ASP A 38 -1.19 26.11 11.02
CA ASP A 38 -1.20 27.00 12.17
C ASP A 38 -2.06 26.48 13.34
N GLY A 39 -2.74 25.34 13.15
CA GLY A 39 -3.57 24.70 14.16
C GLY A 39 -4.93 25.41 14.37
N ILE A 40 -5.35 26.30 13.46
CA ILE A 40 -6.58 27.11 13.59
C ILE A 40 -7.42 26.94 12.32
N GLN A 41 -8.67 26.53 12.49
CA GLN A 41 -9.61 26.52 11.37
C GLN A 41 -9.97 27.96 10.96
N ASN A 42 -9.42 28.42 9.83
CA ASN A 42 -9.62 29.76 9.30
C ASN A 42 -9.73 29.73 7.74
N GLN A 43 -9.88 30.92 7.10
CA GLN A 43 -9.72 31.10 5.64
C GLN A 43 -10.54 30.15 4.75
N SER A 44 -11.72 29.73 5.14
CA SER A 44 -12.62 28.81 4.44
C SER A 44 -12.16 27.34 4.47
N GLU A 45 -11.35 26.95 5.43
CA GLU A 45 -11.02 25.56 5.72
C GLU A 45 -12.26 24.78 6.16
N GLU A 46 -12.35 23.52 5.72
CA GLU A 46 -13.40 22.58 6.13
C GLU A 46 -13.14 21.99 7.53
N GLY A 47 -11.88 21.92 7.92
CA GLY A 47 -11.39 21.50 9.22
C GLY A 47 -10.11 22.25 9.58
N ILE A 48 -9.50 21.98 10.74
CA ILE A 48 -8.24 22.61 11.15
C ILE A 48 -7.14 22.21 10.16
N ASP A 49 -6.49 23.22 9.56
CA ASP A 49 -5.39 23.04 8.59
C ASP A 49 -5.74 22.21 7.34
N CYS A 50 -7.02 22.10 6.99
CA CYS A 50 -7.43 21.29 5.85
C CYS A 50 -8.72 21.77 5.17
N GLY A 51 -8.86 21.45 3.87
CA GLY A 51 -9.99 21.87 3.04
C GLY A 51 -9.85 23.31 2.53
N GLY A 52 -10.73 23.74 1.65
CA GLY A 52 -10.66 25.05 1.02
C GLY A 52 -9.35 25.25 0.24
N PRO A 53 -8.52 26.25 0.59
CA PRO A 53 -7.21 26.46 -0.06
C PRO A 53 -6.13 25.48 0.41
N CYS A 54 -6.38 24.71 1.48
CA CYS A 54 -5.45 23.73 2.05
C CYS A 54 -5.70 22.33 1.49
N PRO A 55 -4.80 21.35 1.72
CA PRO A 55 -5.02 19.97 1.32
C PRO A 55 -6.37 19.44 1.80
N PRO A 56 -7.05 18.56 1.05
CA PRO A 56 -8.32 18.00 1.47
C PRO A 56 -8.24 17.38 2.87
N CYS A 57 -9.21 17.66 3.75
CA CYS A 57 -9.21 17.15 5.12
C CYS A 57 -9.09 15.65 5.22
N GLN A 58 -9.56 14.93 4.19
CA GLN A 58 -9.46 13.48 4.10
C GLN A 58 -8.01 12.99 4.06
N LEU A 59 -7.08 13.74 3.46
CA LEU A 59 -5.67 13.37 3.33
C LEU A 59 -4.85 13.72 4.58
N VAL A 60 -5.24 14.72 5.35
CA VAL A 60 -4.53 15.15 6.58
C VAL A 60 -4.56 14.08 7.68
N TYR A 61 -5.55 13.19 7.66
CA TYR A 61 -5.72 12.15 8.67
C TYR A 61 -5.18 10.77 8.23
N ILE A 62 -4.58 10.67 7.04
CA ILE A 62 -3.98 9.42 6.59
C ILE A 62 -2.66 9.19 7.33
N LYS A 63 -2.53 8.02 7.93
CA LYS A 63 -1.31 7.57 8.61
C LYS A 63 -0.38 6.88 7.62
N ASP A 64 0.91 6.99 7.89
CA ASP A 64 1.93 6.27 7.13
C ASP A 64 1.79 4.75 7.28
N ILE A 65 2.32 4.01 6.28
CA ILE A 65 2.45 2.56 6.38
C ILE A 65 3.42 2.21 7.50
N GLU A 66 3.00 1.34 8.40
CA GLU A 66 3.80 0.83 9.50
C GLU A 66 4.68 -0.34 8.99
N VAL A 67 5.99 -0.27 9.23
CA VAL A 67 6.91 -1.39 9.04
C VAL A 67 6.97 -2.16 10.36
N LEU A 68 6.39 -3.36 10.38
CA LEU A 68 6.34 -4.18 11.60
C LEU A 68 7.69 -4.86 11.86
N TRP A 69 8.29 -5.43 10.83
CA TRP A 69 9.65 -5.98 10.88
C TRP A 69 10.23 -6.14 9.47
N THR A 70 11.56 -6.25 9.41
CA THR A 70 12.31 -6.58 8.18
C THR A 70 13.32 -7.68 8.47
N LYS A 71 13.58 -8.55 7.50
CA LYS A 71 14.58 -9.62 7.60
C LYS A 71 15.19 -9.93 6.24
N ALA A 72 16.51 -10.12 6.20
CA ALA A 72 17.21 -10.72 5.08
C ALA A 72 17.50 -12.19 5.40
N VAL A 73 17.10 -13.09 4.52
CA VAL A 73 17.32 -14.53 4.63
C VAL A 73 18.34 -14.93 3.59
N ALA A 74 19.44 -15.54 4.02
CA ALA A 74 20.45 -16.05 3.09
C ALA A 74 19.84 -17.18 2.25
N SER A 75 19.96 -17.04 0.93
CA SER A 75 19.46 -17.97 -0.05
C SER A 75 20.63 -18.77 -0.66
N GLN A 76 20.81 -18.82 -1.97
CA GLN A 76 21.85 -19.58 -2.64
C GLN A 76 23.07 -18.72 -2.95
N GLY A 77 24.27 -19.12 -2.51
CA GLY A 77 25.51 -18.37 -2.77
C GLY A 77 25.47 -17.01 -2.10
N ASP A 78 25.72 -15.97 -2.88
CA ASP A 78 25.71 -14.57 -2.42
C ASP A 78 24.32 -13.92 -2.57
N PHE A 79 23.25 -14.72 -2.67
CA PHE A 79 21.88 -14.21 -2.79
C PHE A 79 21.16 -14.22 -1.45
N TYR A 80 20.28 -13.23 -1.29
CA TYR A 80 19.39 -13.08 -0.14
C TYR A 80 17.96 -12.88 -0.61
N ASP A 81 17.03 -13.36 0.20
CA ASP A 81 15.62 -13.03 0.07
C ASP A 81 15.31 -11.96 1.11
N LEU A 82 14.84 -10.80 0.65
CA LEU A 82 14.49 -9.65 1.50
C LEU A 82 13.01 -9.70 1.80
N VAL A 83 12.68 -9.60 3.09
CA VAL A 83 11.30 -9.73 3.57
C VAL A 83 10.98 -8.60 4.53
N ALA A 84 9.78 -8.04 4.39
CA ALA A 84 9.21 -7.13 5.38
C ALA A 84 7.76 -7.51 5.64
N GLN A 85 7.29 -7.29 6.83
CA GLN A 85 5.86 -7.25 7.13
C GLN A 85 5.47 -5.80 7.36
N ILE A 86 4.44 -5.36 6.66
CA ILE A 86 3.93 -3.99 6.70
C ILE A 86 2.44 -3.99 7.05
N LYS A 87 1.98 -2.86 7.57
CA LYS A 87 0.57 -2.65 7.87
C LYS A 87 0.12 -1.28 7.40
N ASN A 88 -1.00 -1.24 6.70
CA ASN A 88 -1.74 -0.03 6.44
C ASN A 88 -2.74 0.22 7.59
N PRO A 89 -2.54 1.23 8.44
CA PRO A 89 -3.46 1.49 9.55
C PRO A 89 -4.75 2.24 9.13
N ASN A 90 -4.91 2.55 7.84
CA ASN A 90 -6.02 3.33 7.32
C ASN A 90 -7.16 2.41 6.86
N PRO A 91 -8.33 2.44 7.52
CA PRO A 91 -9.40 1.48 7.24
C PRO A 91 -10.13 1.70 5.91
N ASN A 92 -10.06 2.91 5.36
CA ASN A 92 -10.79 3.30 4.14
C ASN A 92 -9.86 3.79 3.02
N TYR A 93 -8.56 3.69 3.20
CA TYR A 93 -7.59 4.16 2.22
C TYR A 93 -6.60 3.06 1.87
N GLY A 94 -6.36 2.88 0.59
CA GLY A 94 -5.34 2.01 0.03
C GLY A 94 -4.67 2.68 -1.17
N SER A 95 -3.78 1.96 -1.83
CA SER A 95 -3.11 2.44 -3.04
C SER A 95 -2.81 1.27 -3.96
N GLY A 96 -3.11 1.45 -5.24
CA GLY A 96 -2.80 0.46 -6.28
C GLY A 96 -1.34 0.45 -6.69
N GLN A 97 -0.58 1.48 -6.32
CA GLN A 97 0.84 1.58 -6.65
C GLN A 97 1.59 2.29 -5.53
N VAL A 98 2.41 1.52 -4.82
CA VAL A 98 3.28 1.99 -3.74
C VAL A 98 4.72 1.65 -4.11
N SER A 99 5.54 2.66 -4.33
CA SER A 99 6.97 2.47 -4.56
C SER A 99 7.69 2.35 -3.22
N TYR A 100 8.46 1.29 -3.07
CA TYR A 100 9.24 1.04 -1.87
C TYR A 100 10.69 0.71 -2.18
N GLN A 101 11.56 0.85 -1.18
CA GLN A 101 12.98 0.61 -1.29
C GLN A 101 13.49 -0.13 -0.07
N PHE A 102 14.16 -1.25 -0.31
CA PHE A 102 15.03 -1.89 0.68
C PHE A 102 16.44 -1.31 0.60
N GLU A 103 16.99 -0.96 1.74
CA GLU A 103 18.41 -0.63 1.95
C GLU A 103 19.02 -1.68 2.85
N PHE A 104 20.12 -2.28 2.44
CA PHE A 104 20.77 -3.32 3.20
C PHE A 104 22.21 -2.95 3.56
N TYR A 105 22.57 -3.27 4.80
CA TYR A 105 23.80 -2.83 5.47
C TYR A 105 24.58 -4.01 6.00
N ASP A 106 25.90 -3.84 6.08
CA ASP A 106 26.80 -4.81 6.71
C ASP A 106 26.83 -4.65 8.25
N SER A 107 27.66 -5.45 8.92
CA SER A 107 27.81 -5.42 10.39
C SER A 107 28.42 -4.13 10.93
N GLU A 108 29.09 -3.36 10.08
CA GLU A 108 29.68 -2.07 10.43
C GLU A 108 28.72 -0.88 10.11
N ASN A 109 27.48 -1.19 9.72
CA ASN A 109 26.44 -0.23 9.31
C ASN A 109 26.82 0.57 8.05
N ASN A 110 27.68 0.02 7.17
CA ASN A 110 27.92 0.57 5.85
C ASN A 110 26.84 0.09 4.89
N LEU A 111 26.31 0.98 4.07
CA LEU A 111 25.37 0.62 3.01
C LEU A 111 26.05 -0.31 2.00
N ILE A 112 25.49 -1.49 1.80
CA ILE A 112 25.95 -2.43 0.78
C ILE A 112 25.32 -2.07 -0.56
N SER A 113 23.99 -1.98 -0.60
CA SER A 113 23.21 -1.66 -1.78
C SER A 113 21.75 -1.33 -1.40
N GLN A 114 20.96 -1.03 -2.42
CA GLN A 114 19.53 -0.79 -2.31
C GLN A 114 18.79 -1.49 -3.44
N SER A 115 17.54 -1.89 -3.19
CA SER A 115 16.66 -2.48 -4.20
C SER A 115 15.29 -1.82 -4.12
N LYS A 116 14.73 -1.45 -5.27
CA LYS A 116 13.43 -0.78 -5.39
C LYS A 116 12.44 -1.69 -6.08
N ASP A 117 11.18 -1.58 -5.69
CA ASP A 117 10.10 -2.28 -6.35
C ASP A 117 8.77 -1.55 -6.12
N LEU A 118 7.72 -2.07 -6.73
CA LEU A 118 6.36 -1.59 -6.63
C LEU A 118 5.48 -2.64 -5.95
N THR A 119 4.52 -2.16 -5.17
CA THR A 119 3.47 -3.00 -4.59
C THR A 119 2.15 -2.23 -4.58
N PHE A 120 1.10 -2.86 -4.12
CA PHE A 120 -0.15 -2.21 -3.74
C PHE A 120 -0.39 -2.44 -2.25
N ILE A 121 -1.29 -1.66 -1.67
CA ILE A 121 -1.71 -1.86 -0.28
C ILE A 121 -3.21 -1.61 -0.16
N LEU A 122 -3.92 -2.56 0.40
CA LEU A 122 -5.36 -2.46 0.62
C LEU A 122 -5.67 -1.73 1.95
N PRO A 123 -6.89 -1.20 2.14
CA PRO A 123 -7.28 -0.61 3.42
C PRO A 123 -7.15 -1.62 4.57
N ASN A 124 -6.59 -1.16 5.70
CA ASN A 124 -6.39 -1.95 6.92
C ASN A 124 -5.63 -3.28 6.72
N GLN A 125 -4.90 -3.42 5.61
CA GLN A 125 -4.16 -4.64 5.28
C GLN A 125 -2.85 -4.73 6.08
N THR A 126 -2.55 -5.94 6.55
CA THR A 126 -1.20 -6.36 6.94
C THR A 126 -0.74 -7.36 5.91
N LYS A 127 0.44 -7.16 5.32
CA LYS A 127 0.97 -8.03 4.25
C LYS A 127 2.47 -8.17 4.34
N TYR A 128 2.98 -9.13 3.58
CA TYR A 128 4.42 -9.29 3.34
C TYR A 128 4.84 -8.54 2.08
N LEU A 129 6.09 -8.07 2.07
CA LEU A 129 6.81 -7.62 0.88
C LEU A 129 8.01 -8.53 0.72
N LEU A 130 8.13 -9.14 -0.45
CA LEU A 130 9.21 -10.06 -0.76
C LEU A 130 9.99 -9.58 -1.98
N GLN A 131 11.32 -9.57 -1.87
CA GLN A 131 12.22 -9.49 -3.02
C GLN A 131 13.14 -10.68 -2.99
N ILE A 132 13.00 -11.58 -3.94
CA ILE A 132 13.68 -12.89 -3.96
C ILE A 132 14.93 -12.82 -4.82
N LYS A 133 15.99 -13.52 -4.40
CA LYS A 133 17.27 -13.66 -5.12
C LYS A 133 17.99 -12.33 -5.36
N ILE A 134 18.05 -11.50 -4.34
CA ILE A 134 18.84 -10.25 -4.38
C ILE A 134 20.31 -10.57 -4.14
N ALA A 135 21.16 -10.25 -5.11
CA ALA A 135 22.60 -10.44 -4.96
C ALA A 135 23.20 -9.46 -3.97
N SER A 136 24.04 -9.93 -3.05
CA SER A 136 24.77 -9.09 -2.12
C SER A 136 26.25 -9.52 -2.06
N PRO A 137 27.20 -8.59 -2.34
CA PRO A 137 28.63 -8.92 -2.33
C PRO A 137 29.18 -9.12 -0.92
N ARG A 138 28.41 -8.81 0.11
CA ARG A 138 28.77 -8.93 1.53
C ARG A 138 27.57 -9.42 2.33
N PRO A 139 27.78 -10.08 3.50
CA PRO A 139 26.69 -10.49 4.38
C PRO A 139 25.82 -9.30 4.80
N ILE A 140 24.51 -9.47 4.69
CA ILE A 140 23.52 -8.49 5.14
C ILE A 140 23.29 -8.68 6.63
N SER A 141 23.55 -7.65 7.43
CA SER A 141 23.30 -7.63 8.87
C SER A 141 22.05 -6.84 9.27
N GLN A 142 21.73 -5.80 8.50
CA GLN A 142 20.55 -4.97 8.75
C GLN A 142 19.83 -4.69 7.45
N LEU A 143 18.50 -4.71 7.51
CA LEU A 143 17.61 -4.36 6.41
C LEU A 143 16.69 -3.23 6.86
N LYS A 144 16.60 -2.17 6.05
CA LYS A 144 15.65 -1.07 6.24
C LYS A 144 14.69 -1.01 5.07
N LEU A 145 13.46 -0.63 5.33
CA LEU A 145 12.43 -0.40 4.33
C LEU A 145 11.95 1.04 4.42
N SER A 146 11.81 1.68 3.28
CA SER A 146 11.22 3.01 3.14
C SER A 146 10.24 3.04 1.97
N PHE A 147 9.27 3.95 2.06
CA PHE A 147 8.28 4.20 1.02
C PHE A 147 8.49 5.60 0.45
N ASN A 148 8.18 5.74 -0.85
CA ASN A 148 8.08 7.04 -1.48
C ASN A 148 6.67 7.63 -1.23
N GLU A 149 6.40 8.79 -1.82
CA GLU A 149 5.06 9.40 -1.80
C GLU A 149 4.01 8.40 -2.32
N ILE A 150 2.92 8.24 -1.58
CA ILE A 150 1.86 7.27 -1.84
C ILE A 150 0.62 8.02 -2.31
N GLU A 151 0.11 7.65 -3.47
CA GLU A 151 -1.19 8.13 -3.94
C GLU A 151 -2.31 7.32 -3.28
N TRP A 152 -2.86 7.86 -2.20
CA TRP A 152 -3.94 7.22 -1.48
C TRP A 152 -5.27 7.36 -2.20
N GLN A 153 -5.99 6.25 -2.30
CA GLN A 153 -7.34 6.16 -2.85
C GLN A 153 -8.30 5.74 -1.77
N LYS A 154 -9.41 6.49 -1.63
CA LYS A 154 -10.47 6.17 -0.68
C LYS A 154 -11.38 5.09 -1.27
N ILE A 155 -11.69 4.08 -0.47
CA ILE A 155 -12.73 3.09 -0.77
C ILE A 155 -13.76 3.17 0.35
N GLU A 156 -14.97 3.53 -0.01
CA GLU A 156 -16.11 3.49 0.91
C GLU A 156 -16.62 2.05 1.04
N ASP A 157 -17.03 1.67 2.24
CA ASP A 157 -17.56 0.33 2.53
C ASP A 157 -16.63 -0.82 2.11
N TYR A 158 -15.31 -0.61 2.28
CA TYR A 158 -14.31 -1.59 1.88
C TYR A 158 -14.52 -2.95 2.55
N GLN A 159 -14.50 -4.00 1.73
CA GLN A 159 -14.47 -5.40 2.15
C GLN A 159 -13.24 -6.07 1.53
N PRO A 160 -12.41 -6.74 2.34
CA PRO A 160 -11.24 -7.43 1.82
C PRO A 160 -11.64 -8.57 0.88
N PRO A 161 -10.87 -8.80 -0.21
CA PRO A 161 -11.09 -9.94 -1.08
C PRO A 161 -11.06 -11.26 -0.30
N GLN A 162 -12.07 -12.10 -0.49
CA GLN A 162 -12.17 -13.39 0.18
C GLN A 162 -11.40 -14.46 -0.60
N LEU A 163 -10.08 -14.48 -0.40
CA LEU A 163 -9.15 -15.47 -0.94
C LEU A 163 -8.75 -16.43 0.18
N PHE A 164 -9.12 -17.70 0.05
CA PHE A 164 -8.91 -18.70 1.11
C PHE A 164 -7.86 -19.72 0.70
N ILE A 165 -6.89 -19.96 1.57
CA ILE A 165 -5.88 -20.99 1.40
C ILE A 165 -6.26 -22.22 2.22
N GLN A 166 -6.28 -23.38 1.56
CA GLN A 166 -6.53 -24.66 2.18
C GLN A 166 -5.40 -25.65 1.89
N GLN A 167 -5.36 -26.75 2.66
CA GLN A 167 -4.44 -27.90 2.46
C GLN A 167 -2.97 -27.50 2.31
N LYS A 168 -2.51 -26.55 3.14
CA LYS A 168 -1.10 -26.16 3.15
C LYS A 168 -0.23 -27.30 3.61
N GLU A 169 0.74 -27.71 2.79
CA GLU A 169 1.66 -28.80 3.08
C GLU A 169 3.09 -28.39 2.68
N TYR A 170 4.05 -28.75 3.52
CA TYR A 170 5.48 -28.70 3.18
C TYR A 170 6.04 -30.10 3.20
N ARG A 171 6.84 -30.45 2.18
CA ARG A 171 7.51 -31.75 2.12
C ARG A 171 8.93 -31.63 1.55
N LEU A 172 9.79 -32.51 1.97
CA LEU A 172 11.05 -32.74 1.31
C LEU A 172 10.81 -33.57 0.02
N LEU A 173 11.55 -33.22 -1.03
CA LEU A 173 11.47 -33.92 -2.29
C LEU A 173 12.44 -35.12 -2.30
N SER A 174 12.08 -36.19 -3.03
CA SER A 174 12.96 -37.33 -3.23
C SER A 174 14.04 -36.99 -4.23
N SER A 175 15.11 -37.77 -4.29
CA SER A 175 16.21 -37.58 -5.25
C SER A 175 15.81 -37.69 -6.73
N GLN A 176 14.60 -38.15 -7.01
CA GLN A 176 14.05 -38.26 -8.37
C GLN A 176 13.22 -37.03 -8.77
N GLU A 177 12.89 -36.18 -7.82
CA GLU A 177 12.13 -34.93 -8.03
C GLU A 177 13.08 -33.74 -8.21
N LEU A 178 12.63 -32.74 -8.95
CA LEU A 178 13.41 -31.53 -9.16
C LEU A 178 13.26 -30.57 -7.98
N GLY A 179 14.35 -30.30 -7.26
CA GLY A 179 14.36 -29.40 -6.10
C GLY A 179 14.73 -30.16 -4.82
N PHE A 180 14.81 -29.38 -3.72
CA PHE A 180 15.08 -29.91 -2.37
C PHE A 180 13.79 -30.12 -1.59
N SER A 181 12.92 -29.10 -1.60
CA SER A 181 11.65 -29.12 -0.87
C SER A 181 10.58 -28.32 -1.60
N GLN A 182 9.33 -28.51 -1.19
CA GLN A 182 8.18 -27.94 -1.84
C GLN A 182 7.10 -27.59 -0.80
N ALA A 183 6.51 -26.42 -0.95
CA ALA A 183 5.24 -26.08 -0.33
C ALA A 183 4.13 -26.04 -1.38
N ARG A 184 2.96 -26.54 -1.01
CA ARG A 184 1.77 -26.52 -1.86
C ARG A 184 0.53 -26.18 -1.06
N GLY A 185 -0.52 -25.77 -1.74
CA GLY A 185 -1.82 -25.52 -1.18
C GLY A 185 -2.86 -25.33 -2.28
N ILE A 186 -4.09 -25.09 -1.87
CA ILE A 186 -5.21 -24.77 -2.75
C ILE A 186 -5.70 -23.37 -2.42
N LEU A 187 -5.75 -22.50 -3.42
CA LEU A 187 -6.39 -21.20 -3.33
C LEU A 187 -7.83 -21.30 -3.82
N ILE A 188 -8.77 -20.74 -3.07
CA ILE A 188 -10.19 -20.63 -3.41
C ILE A 188 -10.54 -19.15 -3.49
N ASN A 189 -11.06 -18.73 -4.64
CA ASN A 189 -11.64 -17.41 -4.82
C ASN A 189 -13.11 -17.42 -4.41
N LYS A 190 -13.43 -16.90 -3.22
CA LYS A 190 -14.81 -16.78 -2.73
C LYS A 190 -15.41 -15.39 -2.97
N THR A 191 -14.76 -14.56 -3.76
CA THR A 191 -15.33 -13.29 -4.20
C THR A 191 -16.32 -13.50 -5.35
N ASN A 192 -17.03 -12.44 -5.71
CA ASN A 192 -17.88 -12.40 -6.89
C ASN A 192 -17.15 -11.88 -8.14
N PHE A 193 -15.82 -11.81 -8.11
CA PHE A 193 -15.00 -11.25 -9.18
C PHE A 193 -14.05 -12.30 -9.72
N ASP A 194 -13.83 -12.26 -11.02
CA ASP A 194 -12.82 -13.03 -11.71
C ASP A 194 -11.52 -12.20 -11.76
N PHE A 195 -10.42 -12.76 -11.27
CA PHE A 195 -9.13 -12.08 -11.23
C PHE A 195 -8.17 -12.64 -12.25
N ASP A 196 -7.47 -11.74 -12.96
CA ASP A 196 -6.40 -12.12 -13.88
C ASP A 196 -5.16 -12.58 -13.12
N LYS A 197 -4.84 -11.92 -12.00
CA LYS A 197 -3.64 -12.21 -11.22
C LYS A 197 -3.94 -12.21 -9.71
N ILE A 198 -3.45 -13.26 -9.04
CA ILE A 198 -3.41 -13.35 -7.58
C ILE A 198 -1.98 -13.73 -7.18
N ASP A 199 -1.33 -12.90 -6.40
CA ASP A 199 -0.01 -13.14 -5.86
C ASP A 199 -0.11 -14.04 -4.61
N ILE A 200 0.84 -14.96 -4.46
CA ILE A 200 0.91 -15.90 -3.34
C ILE A 200 2.31 -15.84 -2.73
N ASP A 201 2.39 -15.36 -1.51
CA ASP A 201 3.60 -15.32 -0.70
C ASP A 201 3.63 -16.50 0.26
N ILE A 202 4.76 -17.20 0.33
CA ILE A 202 4.94 -18.39 1.14
C ILE A 202 6.15 -18.21 2.06
N LEU A 203 5.91 -18.35 3.36
CA LEU A 203 6.92 -18.25 4.40
C LEU A 203 7.05 -19.58 5.13
N LEU A 204 8.27 -20.06 5.27
CA LEU A 204 8.60 -21.24 6.05
C LEU A 204 9.21 -20.84 7.39
N LEU A 205 8.63 -21.33 8.46
CA LEU A 205 8.99 -20.95 9.82
C LEU A 205 9.40 -22.19 10.64
N ASP A 206 10.30 -21.98 11.60
CA ASP A 206 10.62 -22.98 12.59
C ASP A 206 9.58 -23.06 13.73
N SER A 207 9.82 -23.93 14.70
CA SER A 207 8.94 -24.11 15.86
C SER A 207 8.84 -22.87 16.78
N SER A 208 9.81 -21.96 16.69
CA SER A 208 9.83 -20.67 17.40
C SER A 208 9.26 -19.52 16.55
N ARG A 209 8.67 -19.83 15.42
CA ARG A 209 8.15 -18.88 14.40
C ARG A 209 9.22 -17.95 13.82
N GLN A 210 10.48 -18.41 13.81
CA GLN A 210 11.53 -17.71 13.10
C GLN A 210 11.48 -18.05 11.63
N LEU A 211 11.60 -17.03 10.77
CA LEU A 211 11.60 -17.18 9.33
C LEU A 211 12.87 -17.93 8.87
N LEU A 212 12.69 -19.03 8.16
CA LEU A 212 13.75 -19.86 7.59
C LEU A 212 13.96 -19.62 6.09
N ALA A 213 12.87 -19.53 5.34
CA ALA A 213 12.89 -19.32 3.89
C ALA A 213 11.59 -18.70 3.42
N VAL A 214 11.63 -18.06 2.24
CA VAL A 214 10.46 -17.54 1.55
C VAL A 214 10.45 -17.96 0.10
N ASN A 215 9.29 -17.88 -0.50
CA ASN A 215 9.10 -18.01 -1.94
C ASN A 215 7.83 -17.27 -2.34
N ALA A 216 7.69 -16.95 -3.61
CA ALA A 216 6.48 -16.36 -4.17
C ALA A 216 6.08 -17.11 -5.43
N THR A 217 4.79 -17.18 -5.68
CA THR A 217 4.21 -17.70 -6.93
C THR A 217 2.95 -16.88 -7.24
N GLU A 218 2.35 -17.11 -8.40
CA GLU A 218 1.13 -16.44 -8.80
C GLU A 218 0.13 -17.43 -9.37
N ILE A 219 -1.14 -17.12 -9.26
CA ILE A 219 -2.22 -17.79 -9.98
C ILE A 219 -2.81 -16.79 -10.96
N SER A 220 -2.81 -17.18 -12.23
CA SER A 220 -3.42 -16.40 -13.30
C SER A 220 -4.83 -16.91 -13.61
N ALA A 221 -5.76 -15.98 -13.90
CA ALA A 221 -7.11 -16.24 -14.37
C ALA A 221 -7.91 -17.18 -13.44
N LEU A 222 -8.22 -16.72 -12.22
CA LEU A 222 -9.04 -17.46 -11.25
C LEU A 222 -10.42 -16.83 -11.12
N SER A 223 -11.44 -17.51 -11.66
CA SER A 223 -12.83 -17.03 -11.63
C SER A 223 -13.47 -17.13 -10.24
N ALA A 224 -14.55 -16.40 -10.06
CA ALA A 224 -15.38 -16.43 -8.86
C ALA A 224 -15.81 -17.88 -8.53
N GLY A 225 -15.63 -18.30 -7.27
CA GLY A 225 -15.95 -19.63 -6.79
C GLY A 225 -15.02 -20.75 -7.24
N GLN A 226 -14.02 -20.48 -8.10
CA GLN A 226 -13.03 -21.47 -8.51
C GLN A 226 -11.96 -21.71 -7.47
N GLU A 227 -11.35 -22.89 -7.54
CA GLU A 227 -10.17 -23.26 -6.77
C GLU A 227 -9.04 -23.66 -7.70
N ARG A 228 -7.79 -23.44 -7.26
CA ARG A 228 -6.58 -23.82 -8.00
C ARG A 228 -5.44 -24.15 -7.07
N ASP A 229 -4.70 -25.20 -7.42
CA ASP A 229 -3.48 -25.58 -6.73
C ASP A 229 -2.36 -24.58 -7.02
N PHE A 230 -1.54 -24.33 -6.03
CA PHE A 230 -0.26 -23.65 -6.18
C PHE A 230 0.88 -24.47 -5.59
N VAL A 231 2.07 -24.24 -6.11
CA VAL A 231 3.28 -24.92 -5.71
C VAL A 231 4.45 -23.93 -5.73
N ALA A 232 5.25 -23.97 -4.65
CA ALA A 232 6.54 -23.28 -4.60
C ALA A 232 7.63 -24.27 -4.23
N THR A 233 8.75 -24.23 -4.97
CA THR A 233 9.86 -25.19 -4.83
C THR A 233 11.13 -24.46 -4.41
N TRP A 234 11.80 -24.99 -3.38
CA TRP A 234 13.15 -24.59 -3.00
C TRP A 234 14.13 -25.59 -3.56
N PHE A 235 15.14 -25.09 -4.27
CA PHE A 235 16.15 -25.91 -4.93
C PHE A 235 17.36 -26.21 -4.04
N LYS A 236 17.41 -25.62 -2.86
CA LYS A 236 18.49 -25.77 -1.90
C LYS A 236 17.95 -26.20 -0.55
N GLU A 237 18.80 -26.90 0.20
CA GLU A 237 18.52 -27.24 1.59
C GLU A 237 18.27 -25.99 2.41
N ILE A 238 17.18 -26.02 3.17
CA ILE A 238 16.79 -24.94 4.09
C ILE A 238 17.47 -25.22 5.42
N THR A 239 18.23 -24.24 5.90
CA THR A 239 18.90 -24.37 7.20
C THR A 239 17.87 -24.26 8.32
N GLY A 240 17.66 -25.36 9.04
CA GLY A 240 16.69 -25.46 10.14
C GLY A 240 15.53 -26.42 9.81
N GLN A 241 14.72 -26.68 10.82
CA GLN A 241 13.55 -27.56 10.70
C GLN A 241 12.29 -26.73 10.48
N VAL A 242 11.65 -26.91 9.33
CA VAL A 242 10.37 -26.26 9.02
C VAL A 242 9.27 -26.89 9.88
N ALA A 243 8.59 -26.06 10.66
CA ALA A 243 7.47 -26.47 11.50
C ALA A 243 6.14 -25.87 11.02
N PHE A 244 6.15 -24.69 10.42
CA PHE A 244 4.95 -24.01 9.94
C PHE A 244 5.15 -23.49 8.52
N VAL A 245 4.04 -23.50 7.76
CA VAL A 245 3.91 -22.84 6.45
C VAL A 245 2.87 -21.74 6.58
N GLU A 246 3.31 -20.52 6.45
CA GLU A 246 2.41 -19.37 6.30
C GLU A 246 2.28 -19.05 4.82
N VAL A 247 1.06 -18.77 4.39
CA VAL A 247 0.75 -18.43 3.00
C VAL A 247 -0.22 -17.27 3.02
N GLU A 248 0.11 -16.24 2.27
CA GLU A 248 -0.74 -15.09 2.00
C GLU A 248 -1.09 -15.08 0.51
N ALA A 249 -2.37 -14.82 0.21
CA ALA A 249 -2.83 -14.62 -1.16
C ALA A 249 -3.45 -13.23 -1.25
N GLU A 250 -3.03 -12.47 -2.25
CA GLU A 250 -3.47 -11.10 -2.42
C GLU A 250 -3.67 -10.74 -3.89
N THR A 251 -4.51 -9.74 -4.13
CA THR A 251 -4.81 -9.27 -5.48
C THR A 251 -5.00 -7.76 -5.49
N ASN A 252 -4.51 -7.09 -6.52
CA ASN A 252 -4.63 -5.64 -6.65
C ASN A 252 -6.01 -5.26 -7.17
N ILE A 253 -6.89 -4.83 -6.27
CA ILE A 253 -8.25 -4.38 -6.62
C ILE A 253 -8.30 -2.95 -7.17
N PHE A 254 -7.20 -2.21 -7.12
CA PHE A 254 -7.10 -0.87 -7.69
C PHE A 254 -6.72 -0.89 -9.17
N ASP A 255 -6.26 -2.04 -9.67
CA ASP A 255 -5.94 -2.22 -11.08
C ASP A 255 -7.16 -2.76 -11.85
N PRO A 256 -7.82 -1.93 -12.69
CA PRO A 256 -8.98 -2.40 -13.47
C PRO A 256 -8.65 -3.55 -14.42
N SER A 257 -7.38 -3.66 -14.88
CA SER A 257 -6.97 -4.72 -15.80
C SER A 257 -6.87 -6.09 -15.11
N ASN A 258 -6.84 -6.10 -13.77
CA ASN A 258 -6.82 -7.32 -12.97
C ASN A 258 -8.20 -7.98 -12.84
N PHE A 259 -9.28 -7.32 -13.29
CA PHE A 259 -10.62 -7.90 -13.32
C PHE A 259 -10.90 -8.48 -14.70
N LEU A 260 -11.08 -9.78 -14.79
CA LEU A 260 -11.49 -10.42 -16.03
C LEU A 260 -12.95 -10.06 -16.36
N PRO A 261 -13.27 -9.84 -17.64
CA PRO A 261 -14.66 -9.70 -18.03
C PRO A 261 -15.40 -11.01 -17.72
N PRO A 262 -16.65 -10.96 -17.24
CA PRO A 262 -17.42 -12.17 -17.01
C PRO A 262 -17.47 -12.98 -18.29
N GLU A 263 -17.19 -14.30 -18.19
CA GLU A 263 -17.34 -15.18 -19.33
C GLU A 263 -18.76 -14.96 -19.91
N LYS A 264 -18.82 -14.61 -21.18
CA LYS A 264 -20.11 -14.53 -21.88
C LYS A 264 -20.70 -15.91 -21.83
N GLY A 265 -21.66 -16.11 -20.94
CA GLY A 265 -22.45 -17.33 -20.94
C GLY A 265 -22.88 -17.63 -22.37
N GLU A 266 -22.76 -18.90 -22.80
CA GLU A 266 -23.32 -19.29 -24.08
C GLU A 266 -24.77 -18.77 -24.14
N PRO A 267 -25.20 -18.09 -25.22
CA PRO A 267 -26.54 -17.60 -25.32
C PRO A 267 -27.47 -18.81 -25.10
N GLU A 268 -28.35 -18.73 -24.11
CA GLU A 268 -29.37 -19.74 -23.88
C GLU A 268 -30.00 -20.06 -25.23
N LYS A 269 -29.81 -21.29 -25.70
CA LYS A 269 -30.52 -21.79 -26.84
C LYS A 269 -31.97 -21.90 -26.39
N PHE A 270 -32.73 -20.83 -26.66
CA PHE A 270 -34.19 -20.93 -26.59
C PHE A 270 -34.62 -22.05 -27.54
N GLN A 271 -35.03 -23.19 -27.00
CA GLN A 271 -35.73 -24.17 -27.74
C GLN A 271 -37.10 -23.57 -28.05
N GLU A 272 -37.31 -23.13 -29.29
CA GLU A 272 -38.64 -22.90 -29.82
C GLU A 272 -39.36 -24.25 -29.83
N TYR A 273 -40.49 -24.31 -29.11
CA TYR A 273 -41.45 -25.41 -29.17
C TYR A 273 -42.46 -25.12 -30.27
#